data_bdf79885628b953dc1ae6eaa4f485e9c
#
_entry.id   bdf79885628b953dc1ae6eaa4f485e9c
#
_cell.length_a   1.000
_cell.length_b   1.000
_cell.length_c   1.000
_cell.angle_alpha   90.00
_cell.angle_beta   90.00
_cell.angle_gamma   90.00
#
_symmetry.space_group_name_H-M   'P 1'
#
loop_
_entity.id
_entity.type
_entity.pdbx_description
1 polymer ?
#
loop_
_entity_poly.entity_id
_entity_poly.type
_entity_poly.pdbx_seq_one_letter_code
_entity_poly.pdbx_strand_id
1 'polypeptide(L)'
;MKMIQPIHFPTVSAFMHALGRADVRHPLIEVIHLDDLADCSAFGNTRYTMGFYSVVYKDARCGTVRYGRNEYDYDNGTLLFFAPDHDVELGTLEQSYQGVMLIFSPALMQGIQMSPYTFFGYSVNEALHVSERERQQLHDILGNIETELERGIDRHTRQLMAQNVALILNYCIRFYDRQFITREPVDSQLMQRFTVLLDDYFAQGLAARQGVPTVRYFADALNLSANYFGDLVKAQTGNSPQQLIQQHLIAQARHRLTTTTDTVSQIAYALGFEYPQYFSRLFKKQTGLTPQEFRAQA
;
A
#
# COMPACT_ATOMS: atom_id res chain seq x y z
N MET A 1 21.12 -22.33 -4.92
CA MET A 1 20.98 -20.97 -4.36
C MET A 1 20.75 -21.11 -2.86
N LYS A 2 21.72 -20.74 -2.00
CA LYS A 2 21.50 -20.77 -0.54
C LYS A 2 20.43 -19.74 -0.22
N MET A 3 19.30 -20.17 0.35
CA MET A 3 18.31 -19.25 0.92
C MET A 3 18.96 -18.54 2.10
N ILE A 4 19.22 -17.25 1.94
CA ILE A 4 19.68 -16.40 3.04
C ILE A 4 18.47 -16.25 3.97
N GLN A 5 18.59 -16.73 5.20
CA GLN A 5 17.53 -16.50 6.20
C GLN A 5 17.47 -15.00 6.52
N PRO A 6 16.27 -14.39 6.51
CA PRO A 6 16.15 -12.99 6.86
C PRO A 6 16.59 -12.74 8.30
N ILE A 7 17.27 -11.64 8.53
CA ILE A 7 17.59 -11.17 9.88
C ILE A 7 16.33 -10.51 10.44
N HIS A 8 15.88 -10.91 11.62
CA HIS A 8 14.70 -10.36 12.27
C HIS A 8 15.06 -9.43 13.41
N PHE A 9 14.53 -8.20 13.36
CA PHE A 9 14.65 -7.19 14.41
C PHE A 9 13.30 -7.00 15.12
N PRO A 10 13.07 -7.62 16.29
CA PRO A 10 11.74 -7.62 16.92
C PRO A 10 11.35 -6.26 17.52
N THR A 11 12.33 -5.41 17.86
CA THR A 11 12.10 -4.11 18.52
C THR A 11 12.98 -3.02 17.98
N VAL A 12 12.57 -1.75 18.18
CA VAL A 12 13.36 -0.56 17.88
C VAL A 12 14.74 -0.65 18.54
N SER A 13 14.79 -1.02 19.84
CA SER A 13 16.05 -1.14 20.57
C SER A 13 16.98 -2.20 19.99
N ALA A 14 16.45 -3.37 19.59
CA ALA A 14 17.25 -4.42 18.97
C ALA A 14 17.89 -3.95 17.64
N PHE A 15 17.15 -3.19 16.85
CA PHE A 15 17.65 -2.61 15.62
C PHE A 15 18.74 -1.55 15.88
N MET A 16 18.52 -0.64 16.85
CA MET A 16 19.50 0.38 17.21
C MET A 16 20.83 -0.23 17.70
N HIS A 17 20.75 -1.29 18.51
CA HIS A 17 21.96 -2.00 18.96
C HIS A 17 22.69 -2.67 17.77
N ALA A 18 21.97 -3.23 16.79
CA ALA A 18 22.56 -3.81 15.59
C ALA A 18 23.27 -2.75 14.71
N LEU A 19 22.80 -1.48 14.76
CA LEU A 19 23.45 -0.33 14.15
C LEU A 19 24.66 0.20 14.96
N GLY A 20 25.06 -0.49 16.05
CA GLY A 20 26.18 -0.07 16.91
C GLY A 20 25.85 1.10 17.84
N ARG A 21 24.57 1.49 17.96
CA ARG A 21 24.13 2.57 18.86
C ARG A 21 23.75 1.98 20.21
N ALA A 22 24.62 2.17 21.21
CA ALA A 22 24.39 1.66 22.56
C ALA A 22 23.29 2.44 23.32
N ASP A 23 23.20 3.76 23.07
CA ASP A 23 22.26 4.65 23.75
C ASP A 23 20.98 4.79 22.92
N VAL A 24 19.97 4.00 23.26
CA VAL A 24 18.62 4.09 22.68
C VAL A 24 17.84 5.17 23.45
N ARG A 25 17.52 6.28 22.79
CA ARG A 25 16.86 7.44 23.42
C ARG A 25 15.44 7.08 23.90
N HIS A 26 14.70 6.26 23.11
CA HIS A 26 13.36 5.81 23.48
C HIS A 26 13.07 4.40 22.96
N PRO A 27 12.52 3.47 23.76
CA PRO A 27 12.35 2.06 23.35
C PRO A 27 11.30 1.83 22.26
N LEU A 28 10.38 2.78 22.04
CA LEU A 28 9.26 2.63 21.11
C LEU A 28 9.39 3.44 19.83
N ILE A 29 10.34 4.38 19.73
CA ILE A 29 10.50 5.27 18.58
C ILE A 29 11.91 5.78 18.48
N GLU A 30 12.39 5.97 17.25
CA GLU A 30 13.69 6.61 16.98
C GLU A 30 13.65 7.34 15.64
N VAL A 31 14.43 8.41 15.52
CA VAL A 31 14.74 9.13 14.29
C VAL A 31 16.22 8.90 13.98
N ILE A 32 16.49 8.39 12.79
CA ILE A 32 17.84 8.00 12.34
C ILE A 32 18.16 8.81 11.10
N HIS A 33 19.21 9.63 11.16
CA HIS A 33 19.76 10.26 9.96
C HIS A 33 20.57 9.24 9.18
N LEU A 34 20.26 9.08 7.90
CA LEU A 34 20.90 8.05 7.05
C LEU A 34 22.39 8.38 6.82
N ASP A 35 22.76 9.66 6.88
CA ASP A 35 24.15 10.13 6.77
C ASP A 35 25.04 9.63 7.94
N ASP A 36 24.41 9.40 9.10
CA ASP A 36 25.09 8.86 10.27
C ASP A 36 25.34 7.35 10.18
N LEU A 37 24.80 6.70 9.15
CA LEU A 37 24.91 5.25 8.91
C LEU A 37 26.11 4.94 7.99
N ALA A 38 27.20 5.67 8.10
CA ALA A 38 28.36 5.63 7.18
C ALA A 38 29.00 4.24 6.96
N ASP A 39 28.66 3.23 7.75
CA ASP A 39 29.15 1.86 7.58
C ASP A 39 28.01 0.81 7.64
N CYS A 40 26.99 1.02 6.79
CA CYS A 40 25.92 0.03 6.61
C CYS A 40 26.29 -1.14 5.69
N SER A 41 27.58 -1.34 5.38
CA SER A 41 28.03 -2.47 4.57
C SER A 41 27.57 -3.84 5.13
N ALA A 42 27.41 -3.92 6.46
CA ALA A 42 26.87 -5.09 7.14
C ALA A 42 25.40 -5.41 6.76
N PHE A 43 24.68 -4.41 6.24
CA PHE A 43 23.26 -4.53 5.87
C PHE A 43 23.02 -4.70 4.36
N GLY A 44 24.07 -4.58 3.53
CA GLY A 44 23.96 -4.78 2.08
C GLY A 44 23.69 -6.23 1.70
N ASN A 45 22.88 -6.45 0.63
CA ASN A 45 22.53 -7.76 0.07
C ASN A 45 21.90 -8.74 1.09
N THR A 46 21.21 -8.25 2.08
CA THR A 46 20.59 -9.04 3.15
C THR A 46 19.08 -8.76 3.18
N ARG A 47 18.31 -9.77 3.53
CA ARG A 47 16.87 -9.67 3.73
C ARG A 47 16.58 -9.47 5.22
N TYR A 48 15.70 -8.51 5.54
CA TYR A 48 15.33 -8.16 6.92
C TYR A 48 13.83 -8.24 7.11
N THR A 49 13.42 -8.55 8.34
CA THR A 49 12.07 -8.31 8.85
C THR A 49 12.16 -7.49 10.13
N MET A 50 11.25 -6.54 10.30
CA MET A 50 11.22 -5.63 11.44
C MET A 50 9.87 -5.74 12.15
N GLY A 51 9.86 -5.87 13.47
CA GLY A 51 8.64 -5.90 14.30
C GLY A 51 8.06 -4.49 14.57
N PHE A 52 8.42 -3.50 13.78
CA PHE A 52 8.03 -2.10 13.94
C PHE A 52 7.80 -1.43 12.57
N TYR A 53 7.08 -0.32 12.58
CA TYR A 53 6.87 0.51 11.39
C TYR A 53 8.13 1.31 11.06
N SER A 54 8.36 1.52 9.76
CA SER A 54 9.43 2.38 9.28
C SER A 54 8.92 3.31 8.19
N VAL A 55 9.25 4.61 8.30
CA VAL A 55 9.03 5.64 7.30
C VAL A 55 10.40 6.17 6.90
N VAL A 56 10.79 5.93 5.66
CA VAL A 56 12.12 6.32 5.15
C VAL A 56 11.96 7.43 4.14
N TYR A 57 12.45 8.61 4.49
CA TYR A 57 12.63 9.71 3.57
C TYR A 57 14.02 9.63 2.95
N LYS A 58 14.09 9.59 1.63
CA LYS A 58 15.35 9.65 0.86
C LYS A 58 15.41 10.95 0.09
N ASP A 59 16.53 11.67 0.20
CA ASP A 59 16.79 12.85 -0.61
C ASP A 59 17.18 12.42 -2.04
N ALA A 60 16.77 13.19 -3.04
CA ALA A 60 17.00 12.94 -4.47
C ALA A 60 18.50 12.79 -4.86
N ARG A 61 19.37 13.30 -4.04
CA ARG A 61 20.83 13.22 -4.27
C ARG A 61 21.42 11.84 -4.03
N CYS A 62 20.61 10.87 -3.61
CA CYS A 62 21.09 9.54 -3.21
C CYS A 62 21.18 8.50 -4.33
N GLY A 63 21.11 8.89 -5.60
CA GLY A 63 21.27 7.97 -6.73
C GLY A 63 20.06 7.05 -6.97
N THR A 64 20.12 6.28 -8.06
CA THR A 64 19.10 5.32 -8.45
C THR A 64 19.04 4.14 -7.46
N VAL A 65 17.88 3.92 -6.86
CA VAL A 65 17.63 2.69 -6.07
C VAL A 65 16.97 1.67 -7.00
N ARG A 66 17.62 0.54 -7.21
CA ARG A 66 17.03 -0.58 -7.94
C ARG A 66 16.11 -1.37 -7.02
N TYR A 67 14.83 -1.42 -7.38
CA TYR A 67 13.88 -2.35 -6.84
C TYR A 67 13.30 -3.21 -7.97
N GLY A 68 13.64 -4.47 -7.99
CA GLY A 68 13.23 -5.38 -9.05
C GLY A 68 13.83 -5.01 -10.41
N ARG A 69 12.99 -4.97 -11.46
CA ARG A 69 13.43 -4.70 -12.85
C ARG A 69 13.39 -3.23 -13.27
N ASN A 70 12.90 -2.32 -12.44
CA ASN A 70 12.71 -0.93 -12.79
C ASN A 70 13.70 -0.03 -12.03
N GLU A 71 14.34 0.87 -12.78
CA GLU A 71 15.12 1.99 -12.25
C GLU A 71 14.16 3.18 -12.07
N TYR A 72 14.15 3.77 -10.87
CA TYR A 72 13.38 4.99 -10.60
C TYR A 72 14.32 6.13 -10.36
N ASP A 73 14.12 7.22 -11.12
CA ASP A 73 14.81 8.49 -10.96
C ASP A 73 14.05 9.30 -9.89
N TYR A 74 14.70 9.55 -8.76
CA TYR A 74 14.10 10.22 -7.59
C TYR A 74 14.55 11.68 -7.53
N ASP A 75 14.07 12.50 -8.45
CA ASP A 75 14.53 13.90 -8.57
C ASP A 75 14.09 14.84 -7.42
N ASN A 76 13.13 14.48 -6.56
CA ASN A 76 12.51 15.42 -5.62
C ASN A 76 12.20 14.86 -4.22
N GLY A 77 13.00 13.92 -3.71
CA GLY A 77 12.74 13.32 -2.39
C GLY A 77 11.55 12.37 -2.37
N THR A 78 11.75 11.23 -1.71
CA THR A 78 10.81 10.12 -1.76
C THR A 78 10.61 9.51 -0.38
N LEU A 79 9.35 9.20 -0.02
CA LEU A 79 9.02 8.43 1.17
C LEU A 79 8.65 7.00 0.81
N LEU A 80 9.23 6.08 1.59
CA LEU A 80 8.92 4.65 1.59
C LEU A 80 8.35 4.27 2.96
N PHE A 81 7.42 3.32 2.97
CA PHE A 81 6.70 2.89 4.16
C PHE A 81 6.80 1.38 4.31
N PHE A 82 7.17 0.92 5.48
CA PHE A 82 7.28 -0.51 5.79
C PHE A 82 6.47 -0.84 7.03
N ALA A 83 5.54 -1.78 6.90
CA ALA A 83 4.78 -2.32 8.03
C ALA A 83 5.63 -3.32 8.84
N PRO A 84 5.26 -3.61 10.10
CA PRO A 84 5.83 -4.72 10.85
C PRO A 84 5.77 -6.03 10.05
N ASP A 85 6.79 -6.87 10.23
CA ASP A 85 6.93 -8.19 9.59
C ASP A 85 6.98 -8.16 8.04
N HIS A 86 7.23 -6.98 7.46
CA HIS A 86 7.44 -6.84 6.03
C HIS A 86 8.87 -7.22 5.66
N ASP A 87 9.02 -8.06 4.62
CA ASP A 87 10.34 -8.42 4.10
C ASP A 87 10.94 -7.24 3.35
N VAL A 88 12.08 -6.75 3.83
CA VAL A 88 12.87 -5.69 3.17
C VAL A 88 14.16 -6.30 2.65
N GLU A 89 14.39 -6.19 1.36
CA GLU A 89 15.66 -6.57 0.73
C GLU A 89 16.41 -5.30 0.35
N LEU A 90 17.50 -5.03 1.05
CA LEU A 90 18.37 -3.92 0.71
C LEU A 90 19.38 -4.40 -0.33
N GLY A 91 19.41 -3.73 -1.47
CA GLY A 91 20.45 -3.95 -2.49
C GLY A 91 21.83 -3.54 -2.02
N THR A 92 22.81 -3.59 -2.91
CA THR A 92 24.19 -3.14 -2.61
C THR A 92 24.17 -1.66 -2.22
N LEU A 93 24.55 -1.36 -0.99
CA LEU A 93 24.68 -0.01 -0.50
C LEU A 93 26.03 0.55 -0.97
N GLU A 94 26.09 1.07 -2.20
CA GLU A 94 27.34 1.57 -2.81
C GLU A 94 27.66 3.02 -2.45
N GLN A 95 26.73 3.76 -1.83
CA GLN A 95 26.92 5.20 -1.54
C GLN A 95 26.25 5.61 -0.23
N SER A 96 26.72 6.71 0.37
CA SER A 96 26.08 7.34 1.53
C SER A 96 24.68 7.81 1.14
N TYR A 97 23.66 7.28 1.81
CA TYR A 97 22.28 7.73 1.63
C TYR A 97 22.05 8.99 2.47
N GLN A 98 21.53 10.04 1.85
CA GLN A 98 21.03 11.21 2.56
C GLN A 98 19.53 11.04 2.81
N GLY A 99 19.11 11.37 4.01
CA GLY A 99 17.71 11.27 4.39
C GLY A 99 17.49 10.92 5.84
N VAL A 100 16.26 10.62 6.18
CA VAL A 100 15.84 10.33 7.55
C VAL A 100 14.96 9.09 7.57
N MET A 101 15.20 8.21 8.55
CA MET A 101 14.35 7.07 8.84
C MET A 101 13.68 7.28 10.21
N LEU A 102 12.37 7.36 10.22
CA LEU A 102 11.55 7.31 11.42
C LEU A 102 11.11 5.86 11.64
N ILE A 103 11.47 5.28 12.78
CA ILE A 103 11.03 3.93 13.18
C ILE A 103 10.19 4.01 14.45
N PHE A 104 9.09 3.26 14.51
CA PHE A 104 8.21 3.26 15.68
C PHE A 104 7.48 1.93 15.87
N SER A 105 7.37 1.54 17.14
CA SER A 105 6.69 0.30 17.54
C SER A 105 5.17 0.40 17.39
N PRO A 106 4.46 -0.68 17.04
CA PRO A 106 3.00 -0.75 17.15
C PRO A 106 2.48 -0.36 18.55
N ALA A 107 3.25 -0.65 19.60
CA ALA A 107 2.89 -0.28 20.97
C ALA A 107 2.84 1.25 21.20
N LEU A 108 3.64 2.04 20.46
CA LEU A 108 3.56 3.51 20.52
C LEU A 108 2.18 3.99 20.04
N MET A 109 1.68 3.39 18.96
CA MET A 109 0.43 3.78 18.29
C MET A 109 -0.83 3.19 18.94
N GLN A 110 -0.72 2.55 20.09
CA GLN A 110 -1.88 2.00 20.78
C GLN A 110 -2.89 3.10 21.13
N GLY A 111 -4.12 2.96 20.65
CA GLY A 111 -5.18 3.98 20.76
C GLY A 111 -5.32 4.86 19.51
N ILE A 112 -4.40 4.77 18.55
CA ILE A 112 -4.48 5.41 17.24
C ILE A 112 -4.86 4.36 16.20
N GLN A 113 -5.90 4.63 15.42
CA GLN A 113 -6.35 3.71 14.38
C GLN A 113 -5.39 3.74 13.19
N MET A 114 -4.74 2.61 12.91
CA MET A 114 -3.76 2.48 11.82
C MET A 114 -4.38 2.13 10.45
N SER A 115 -5.65 1.67 10.42
CA SER A 115 -6.32 1.25 9.18
C SER A 115 -6.42 2.31 8.07
N PRO A 116 -6.46 3.63 8.34
CA PRO A 116 -6.44 4.64 7.27
C PRO A 116 -5.11 4.73 6.52
N TYR A 117 -4.00 4.26 7.11
CA TYR A 117 -2.66 4.38 6.54
C TYR A 117 -2.35 3.19 5.63
N THR A 118 -3.12 3.05 4.54
CA THR A 118 -3.06 1.94 3.56
C THR A 118 -1.72 1.83 2.86
N PHE A 119 -0.98 2.94 2.77
CA PHE A 119 0.33 3.02 2.12
C PHE A 119 1.44 2.18 2.81
N PHE A 120 1.24 1.70 4.02
CA PHE A 120 2.11 0.67 4.60
C PHE A 120 2.00 -0.69 3.90
N GLY A 121 1.02 -0.89 3.06
CA GLY A 121 0.88 -2.08 2.21
C GLY A 121 1.19 -1.81 0.74
N TYR A 122 1.77 -0.65 0.40
CA TYR A 122 2.20 -0.33 -0.94
C TYR A 122 3.54 -0.99 -1.26
N SER A 123 3.80 -1.21 -2.54
CA SER A 123 5.10 -1.66 -3.02
C SER A 123 6.08 -0.48 -3.08
N VAL A 124 7.37 -0.76 -3.04
CA VAL A 124 8.42 0.28 -3.08
C VAL A 124 8.41 1.13 -4.35
N ASN A 125 7.89 0.61 -5.46
CA ASN A 125 7.68 1.34 -6.70
C ASN A 125 6.45 2.26 -6.68
N GLU A 126 5.68 2.23 -5.62
CA GLU A 126 4.51 3.07 -5.35
C GLU A 126 4.83 4.16 -4.31
N ALA A 127 6.09 4.54 -4.23
CA ALA A 127 6.60 5.51 -3.28
C ALA A 127 5.92 6.88 -3.39
N LEU A 128 5.86 7.59 -2.28
CA LEU A 128 5.34 8.95 -2.23
C LEU A 128 6.43 9.95 -2.60
N HIS A 129 6.19 10.73 -3.67
CA HIS A 129 7.04 11.85 -4.04
C HIS A 129 6.55 13.14 -3.38
N VAL A 130 7.45 13.82 -2.68
CA VAL A 130 7.12 15.04 -1.96
C VAL A 130 7.77 16.27 -2.61
N SER A 131 7.01 17.37 -2.64
CA SER A 131 7.53 18.68 -3.02
C SER A 131 8.41 19.25 -1.91
N GLU A 132 9.22 20.26 -2.21
CA GLU A 132 10.08 20.95 -1.23
C GLU A 132 9.28 21.49 -0.03
N ARG A 133 8.07 22.03 -0.27
CA ARG A 133 7.18 22.50 0.80
C ARG A 133 6.68 21.36 1.69
N GLU A 134 6.31 20.23 1.10
CA GLU A 134 5.87 19.05 1.82
C GLU A 134 7.02 18.44 2.63
N ARG A 135 8.23 18.42 2.04
CA ARG A 135 9.46 18.01 2.73
C ARG A 135 9.70 18.85 3.99
N GLN A 136 9.60 20.17 3.87
CA GLN A 136 9.81 21.07 5.00
C GLN A 136 8.78 20.82 6.11
N GLN A 137 7.50 20.60 5.76
CA GLN A 137 6.45 20.28 6.75
C GLN A 137 6.76 18.98 7.51
N LEU A 138 7.26 17.95 6.83
CA LEU A 138 7.65 16.69 7.50
C LEU A 138 8.87 16.89 8.38
N HIS A 139 9.84 17.65 7.91
CA HIS A 139 11.06 17.94 8.64
C HIS A 139 10.77 18.69 9.95
N ASP A 140 9.88 19.66 9.95
CA ASP A 140 9.48 20.41 11.15
C ASP A 140 8.86 19.48 12.21
N ILE A 141 8.04 18.50 11.79
CA ILE A 141 7.41 17.53 12.70
C ILE A 141 8.47 16.52 13.21
N LEU A 142 9.38 16.07 12.36
CA LEU A 142 10.49 15.22 12.76
C LEU A 142 11.37 15.92 13.81
N GLY A 143 11.65 17.21 13.62
CA GLY A 143 12.38 18.02 14.60
C GLY A 143 11.67 18.11 15.97
N ASN A 144 10.33 18.12 15.98
CA ASN A 144 9.60 18.04 17.25
C ASN A 144 9.79 16.68 17.93
N ILE A 145 9.81 15.59 17.17
CA ILE A 145 10.09 14.25 17.71
C ILE A 145 11.52 14.18 18.27
N GLU A 146 12.50 14.70 17.53
CA GLU A 146 13.91 14.72 17.98
C GLU A 146 14.07 15.53 19.25
N THR A 147 13.47 16.72 19.31
CA THR A 147 13.47 17.56 20.51
C THR A 147 12.88 16.83 21.72
N GLU A 148 11.82 16.03 21.51
CA GLU A 148 11.22 15.26 22.59
C GLU A 148 12.07 14.04 22.96
N LEU A 149 12.80 13.42 22.00
CA LEU A 149 13.75 12.33 22.26
C LEU A 149 14.97 12.78 23.10
N GLU A 150 15.35 14.06 23.02
CA GLU A 150 16.43 14.63 23.83
C GLU A 150 16.01 14.93 25.28
N ARG A 151 14.70 14.99 25.54
CA ARG A 151 14.17 15.19 26.88
C ARG A 151 14.08 13.86 27.64
N GLY A 152 14.12 13.94 28.96
CA GLY A 152 13.85 12.76 29.79
C GLY A 152 12.43 12.24 29.58
N ILE A 153 12.29 10.90 29.59
CA ILE A 153 10.98 10.26 29.43
C ILE A 153 10.07 10.59 30.63
N ASP A 154 8.88 11.12 30.35
CA ASP A 154 7.86 11.41 31.34
C ASP A 154 6.49 10.77 30.95
N ARG A 155 5.46 11.04 31.75
CA ARG A 155 4.10 10.52 31.52
C ARG A 155 3.44 11.02 30.22
N HIS A 156 3.92 12.11 29.62
CA HIS A 156 3.36 12.73 28.42
C HIS A 156 4.11 12.34 27.14
N THR A 157 5.39 11.96 27.28
CA THR A 157 6.29 11.66 26.16
C THR A 157 5.66 10.70 25.15
N ARG A 158 5.09 9.58 25.60
CA ARG A 158 4.46 8.59 24.69
C ARG A 158 3.32 9.22 23.88
N GLN A 159 2.46 10.03 24.51
CA GLN A 159 1.32 10.65 23.82
C GLN A 159 1.79 11.69 22.81
N LEU A 160 2.73 12.54 23.16
CA LEU A 160 3.31 13.54 22.28
C LEU A 160 3.98 12.91 21.07
N MET A 161 4.77 11.87 21.29
CA MET A 161 5.39 11.10 20.21
C MET A 161 4.36 10.49 19.27
N ALA A 162 3.37 9.79 19.81
CA ALA A 162 2.31 9.14 19.01
C ALA A 162 1.50 10.17 18.18
N GLN A 163 1.23 11.36 18.72
CA GLN A 163 0.53 12.42 18.00
C GLN A 163 1.38 13.02 16.88
N ASN A 164 2.69 13.23 17.08
CA ASN A 164 3.58 13.70 16.02
C ASN A 164 3.70 12.66 14.89
N VAL A 165 3.83 11.36 15.23
CA VAL A 165 3.81 10.27 14.23
C VAL A 165 2.48 10.28 13.47
N ALA A 166 1.34 10.36 14.16
CA ALA A 166 0.03 10.40 13.51
C ALA A 166 -0.11 11.64 12.59
N LEU A 167 0.44 12.79 12.98
CA LEU A 167 0.45 13.99 12.16
C LEU A 167 1.25 13.79 10.87
N ILE A 168 2.46 13.19 10.94
CA ILE A 168 3.24 12.80 9.74
C ILE A 168 2.42 11.90 8.83
N LEU A 169 1.82 10.84 9.38
CA LEU A 169 1.04 9.88 8.59
C LEU A 169 -0.19 10.52 7.94
N ASN A 170 -0.87 11.43 8.62
CA ASN A 170 -2.00 12.19 8.06
C ASN A 170 -1.57 13.13 6.91
N TYR A 171 -0.40 13.77 7.02
CA TYR A 171 0.16 14.52 5.90
C TYR A 171 0.50 13.60 4.72
N CYS A 172 1.02 12.40 4.96
CA CYS A 172 1.29 11.43 3.90
C CYS A 172 0.03 11.01 3.15
N ILE A 173 -1.13 10.80 3.84
CA ILE A 173 -2.43 10.60 3.16
C ILE A 173 -2.70 11.74 2.19
N ARG A 174 -2.64 12.99 2.68
CA ARG A 174 -2.91 14.18 1.87
C ARG A 174 -1.96 14.31 0.67
N PHE A 175 -0.70 13.92 0.84
CA PHE A 175 0.30 13.97 -0.24
C PHE A 175 0.07 12.88 -1.27
N TYR A 176 -0.37 11.68 -0.87
CA TYR A 176 -0.83 10.64 -1.80
C TYR A 176 -2.07 11.09 -2.59
N ASP A 177 -3.06 11.69 -1.93
CA ASP A 177 -4.24 12.23 -2.61
C ASP A 177 -3.84 13.25 -3.69
N ARG A 178 -2.92 14.18 -3.36
CA ARG A 178 -2.34 15.09 -4.36
C ARG A 178 -1.62 14.33 -5.47
N GLN A 179 -0.81 13.32 -5.14
CA GLN A 179 -0.06 12.53 -6.12
C GLN A 179 -1.00 11.82 -7.11
N PHE A 180 -2.10 11.24 -6.65
CA PHE A 180 -3.12 10.63 -7.50
C PHE A 180 -3.77 11.64 -8.44
N ILE A 181 -4.02 12.87 -7.99
CA ILE A 181 -4.56 13.94 -8.84
C ILE A 181 -3.53 14.40 -9.88
N THR A 182 -2.27 14.62 -9.49
CA THR A 182 -1.24 15.16 -10.38
C THR A 182 -0.73 14.16 -11.41
N ARG A 183 -0.92 12.86 -11.20
CA ARG A 183 -0.59 11.78 -12.14
C ARG A 183 -1.75 11.36 -13.04
N GLU A 184 -2.81 12.14 -13.13
CA GLU A 184 -4.04 11.87 -13.89
C GLU A 184 -3.83 11.25 -15.28
N PRO A 185 -2.89 11.69 -16.15
CA PRO A 185 -2.67 11.07 -17.45
C PRO A 185 -2.19 9.61 -17.37
N VAL A 186 -1.33 9.30 -16.41
CA VAL A 186 -0.81 7.93 -16.20
C VAL A 186 -1.88 7.06 -15.56
N ASP A 187 -2.60 7.60 -14.60
CA ASP A 187 -3.66 6.93 -13.86
C ASP A 187 -4.87 6.63 -14.77
N SER A 188 -5.19 7.53 -15.71
CA SER A 188 -6.24 7.28 -16.71
C SER A 188 -5.88 6.12 -17.66
N GLN A 189 -4.62 5.95 -18.03
CA GLN A 189 -4.14 4.79 -18.79
C GLN A 189 -4.25 3.50 -17.98
N LEU A 190 -3.94 3.54 -16.69
CA LEU A 190 -4.10 2.40 -15.80
C LEU A 190 -5.58 2.01 -15.66
N MET A 191 -6.47 3.00 -15.55
CA MET A 191 -7.92 2.76 -15.51
C MET A 191 -8.44 2.16 -16.81
N GLN A 192 -7.98 2.62 -17.97
CA GLN A 192 -8.31 2.00 -19.26
C GLN A 192 -7.83 0.55 -19.34
N ARG A 193 -6.59 0.28 -18.92
CA ARG A 193 -6.04 -1.09 -18.86
C ARG A 193 -6.86 -1.98 -17.91
N PHE A 194 -7.25 -1.47 -16.75
CA PHE A 194 -8.13 -2.20 -15.83
C PHE A 194 -9.47 -2.55 -16.47
N THR A 195 -10.10 -1.60 -17.14
CA THR A 195 -11.39 -1.83 -17.85
C THR A 195 -11.23 -2.92 -18.91
N VAL A 196 -10.18 -2.85 -19.73
CA VAL A 196 -9.90 -3.87 -20.76
C VAL A 196 -9.67 -5.25 -20.11
N LEU A 197 -8.85 -5.32 -19.03
CA LEU A 197 -8.61 -6.58 -18.33
C LEU A 197 -9.89 -7.16 -17.71
N LEU A 198 -10.78 -6.30 -17.21
CA LEU A 198 -12.06 -6.70 -16.65
C LEU A 198 -12.99 -7.25 -17.73
N ASP A 199 -13.09 -6.58 -18.89
CA ASP A 199 -13.86 -7.03 -20.05
C ASP A 199 -13.32 -8.38 -20.57
N ASP A 200 -12.00 -8.49 -20.75
CA ASP A 200 -11.33 -9.69 -21.23
C ASP A 200 -11.52 -10.89 -20.30
N TYR A 201 -11.51 -10.67 -18.98
CA TYR A 201 -11.72 -11.74 -18.00
C TYR A 201 -13.03 -12.48 -18.23
N PHE A 202 -14.11 -11.74 -18.50
CA PHE A 202 -15.43 -12.31 -18.76
C PHE A 202 -15.55 -12.80 -20.21
N ALA A 203 -15.04 -12.08 -21.19
CA ALA A 203 -15.11 -12.45 -22.62
C ALA A 203 -14.37 -13.76 -22.91
N GLN A 204 -13.22 -14.00 -22.26
CA GLN A 204 -12.44 -15.24 -22.40
C GLN A 204 -12.99 -16.42 -21.56
N GLY A 205 -14.06 -16.21 -20.81
CA GLY A 205 -14.67 -17.22 -19.95
C GLY A 205 -13.80 -17.61 -18.75
N LEU A 206 -12.87 -16.76 -18.33
CA LEU A 206 -12.02 -17.02 -17.16
C LEU A 206 -12.87 -17.09 -15.90
N ALA A 207 -13.95 -16.33 -15.81
CA ALA A 207 -14.88 -16.38 -14.67
C ALA A 207 -15.40 -17.80 -14.41
N ALA A 208 -15.81 -18.53 -15.45
CA ALA A 208 -16.29 -19.90 -15.31
C ALA A 208 -15.22 -20.90 -14.84
N ARG A 209 -13.93 -20.60 -15.05
CA ARG A 209 -12.80 -21.49 -14.72
C ARG A 209 -12.12 -21.13 -13.39
N GLN A 210 -12.03 -19.85 -13.08
CA GLN A 210 -11.25 -19.32 -11.95
C GLN A 210 -12.12 -18.65 -10.87
N GLY A 211 -13.43 -18.53 -11.14
CA GLY A 211 -14.37 -17.85 -10.23
C GLY A 211 -14.48 -16.35 -10.49
N VAL A 212 -15.18 -15.66 -9.60
CA VAL A 212 -15.32 -14.20 -9.64
C VAL A 212 -13.94 -13.55 -9.44
N PRO A 213 -13.49 -12.61 -10.30
CA PRO A 213 -12.18 -12.03 -10.19
C PRO A 213 -12.01 -11.22 -8.91
N THR A 214 -10.82 -11.31 -8.33
CA THR A 214 -10.46 -10.56 -7.12
C THR A 214 -9.76 -9.25 -7.47
N VAL A 215 -9.78 -8.30 -6.54
CA VAL A 215 -9.00 -7.03 -6.66
C VAL A 215 -7.52 -7.34 -6.87
N ARG A 216 -6.99 -8.34 -6.14
CA ARG A 216 -5.59 -8.76 -6.23
C ARG A 216 -5.23 -9.25 -7.64
N TYR A 217 -6.10 -10.00 -8.31
CA TYR A 217 -5.88 -10.46 -9.69
C TYR A 217 -5.56 -9.30 -10.64
N PHE A 218 -6.35 -8.23 -10.57
CA PHE A 218 -6.13 -7.05 -11.42
C PHE A 218 -4.93 -6.22 -10.98
N ALA A 219 -4.72 -6.07 -9.68
CA ALA A 219 -3.54 -5.40 -9.16
C ALA A 219 -2.25 -6.08 -9.63
N ASP A 220 -2.16 -7.42 -9.49
CA ASP A 220 -1.02 -8.22 -9.96
C ASP A 220 -0.82 -8.08 -11.48
N ALA A 221 -1.90 -8.12 -12.27
CA ALA A 221 -1.85 -7.94 -13.74
C ALA A 221 -1.38 -6.52 -14.16
N LEU A 222 -1.60 -5.53 -13.31
CA LEU A 222 -1.15 -4.15 -13.51
C LEU A 222 0.22 -3.86 -12.89
N ASN A 223 0.83 -4.84 -12.21
CA ASN A 223 2.07 -4.72 -11.42
C ASN A 223 1.95 -3.70 -10.28
N LEU A 224 0.81 -3.68 -9.60
CA LEU A 224 0.50 -2.82 -8.47
C LEU A 224 0.22 -3.65 -7.22
N SER A 225 0.44 -3.06 -6.04
CA SER A 225 -0.11 -3.61 -4.79
C SER A 225 -1.64 -3.47 -4.77
N ALA A 226 -2.32 -4.40 -4.09
CA ALA A 226 -3.77 -4.36 -4.00
C ALA A 226 -4.28 -3.10 -3.28
N ASN A 227 -3.50 -2.59 -2.31
CA ASN A 227 -3.82 -1.38 -1.56
C ASN A 227 -3.69 -0.14 -2.44
N TYR A 228 -2.56 0.04 -3.14
CA TYR A 228 -2.35 1.16 -4.06
C TYR A 228 -3.41 1.17 -5.17
N PHE A 229 -3.65 0.01 -5.79
CA PHE A 229 -4.70 -0.12 -6.81
C PHE A 229 -6.08 0.24 -6.25
N GLY A 230 -6.37 -0.16 -5.00
CA GLY A 230 -7.61 0.19 -4.31
C GLY A 230 -7.80 1.69 -4.15
N ASP A 231 -6.77 2.37 -3.67
CA ASP A 231 -6.80 3.82 -3.41
C ASP A 231 -6.78 4.63 -4.71
N LEU A 232 -5.99 4.20 -5.72
CA LEU A 232 -5.98 4.78 -7.06
C LEU A 232 -7.38 4.75 -7.69
N VAL A 233 -8.02 3.58 -7.77
CA VAL A 233 -9.34 3.40 -8.36
C VAL A 233 -10.37 4.25 -7.62
N LYS A 234 -10.31 4.29 -6.29
CA LYS A 234 -11.21 5.09 -5.47
C LYS A 234 -11.02 6.59 -5.70
N ALA A 235 -9.78 7.06 -5.82
CA ALA A 235 -9.47 8.45 -6.13
C ALA A 235 -10.00 8.88 -7.50
N GLN A 236 -9.89 8.01 -8.50
CA GLN A 236 -10.29 8.30 -9.89
C GLN A 236 -11.82 8.17 -10.13
N THR A 237 -12.50 7.24 -9.43
CA THR A 237 -13.90 6.88 -9.73
C THR A 237 -14.89 7.13 -8.59
N GLY A 238 -14.39 7.39 -7.39
CA GLY A 238 -15.19 7.43 -6.17
C GLY A 238 -15.65 6.05 -5.68
N ASN A 239 -15.37 4.97 -6.43
CA ASN A 239 -15.75 3.60 -6.11
C ASN A 239 -14.54 2.73 -5.82
N SER A 240 -14.70 1.72 -4.96
CA SER A 240 -13.66 0.71 -4.79
C SER A 240 -13.57 -0.21 -6.02
N PRO A 241 -12.40 -0.84 -6.31
CA PRO A 241 -12.29 -1.84 -7.38
C PRO A 241 -13.30 -2.97 -7.24
N GLN A 242 -13.58 -3.41 -6.02
CA GLN A 242 -14.59 -4.43 -5.73
C GLN A 242 -15.99 -4.00 -6.19
N GLN A 243 -16.36 -2.73 -6.01
CA GLN A 243 -17.62 -2.18 -6.47
C GLN A 243 -17.69 -2.15 -8.00
N LEU A 244 -16.61 -1.74 -8.69
CA LEU A 244 -16.56 -1.73 -10.15
C LEU A 244 -16.66 -3.16 -10.73
N ILE A 245 -15.95 -4.13 -10.15
CA ILE A 245 -16.06 -5.54 -10.52
C ILE A 245 -17.51 -6.02 -10.36
N GLN A 246 -18.17 -5.71 -9.25
CA GLN A 246 -19.56 -6.08 -9.01
C GLN A 246 -20.51 -5.41 -10.00
N GLN A 247 -20.34 -4.13 -10.29
CA GLN A 247 -21.15 -3.41 -11.29
C GLN A 247 -21.02 -4.04 -12.67
N HIS A 248 -19.79 -4.35 -13.10
CA HIS A 248 -19.54 -5.02 -14.38
C HIS A 248 -20.22 -6.40 -14.42
N LEU A 249 -20.05 -7.19 -13.36
CA LEU A 249 -20.67 -8.52 -13.25
C LEU A 249 -22.20 -8.45 -13.34
N ILE A 250 -22.83 -7.47 -12.68
CA ILE A 250 -24.28 -7.26 -12.77
C ILE A 250 -24.71 -6.81 -14.17
N ALA A 251 -23.91 -5.98 -14.86
CA ALA A 251 -24.19 -5.61 -16.25
C ALA A 251 -24.16 -6.83 -17.18
N GLN A 252 -23.15 -7.70 -17.04
CA GLN A 252 -23.07 -8.97 -17.77
C GLN A 252 -24.25 -9.89 -17.44
N ALA A 253 -24.65 -9.97 -16.17
CA ALA A 253 -25.82 -10.77 -15.76
C ALA A 253 -27.10 -10.25 -16.38
N ARG A 254 -27.37 -8.95 -16.37
CA ARG A 254 -28.54 -8.33 -17.00
C ARG A 254 -28.57 -8.65 -18.49
N HIS A 255 -27.46 -8.47 -19.18
CA HIS A 255 -27.37 -8.78 -20.63
C HIS A 255 -27.71 -10.24 -20.90
N ARG A 256 -27.15 -11.21 -20.18
CA ARG A 256 -27.44 -12.64 -20.37
C ARG A 256 -28.88 -12.99 -20.01
N LEU A 257 -29.44 -12.41 -18.96
CA LEU A 257 -30.83 -12.64 -18.56
C LEU A 257 -31.85 -12.22 -19.65
N THR A 258 -31.52 -11.18 -20.44
CA THR A 258 -32.41 -10.64 -21.50
C THR A 258 -32.13 -11.23 -22.87
N THR A 259 -30.92 -11.69 -23.15
CA THR A 259 -30.49 -12.12 -24.49
C THR A 259 -30.38 -13.65 -24.66
N THR A 260 -30.36 -14.39 -23.55
CA THR A 260 -30.22 -15.86 -23.60
C THR A 260 -31.36 -16.58 -22.87
N THR A 261 -31.49 -17.87 -23.18
CA THR A 261 -32.45 -18.79 -22.51
C THR A 261 -31.75 -19.53 -21.32
N ASP A 262 -30.51 -19.19 -20.98
CA ASP A 262 -29.77 -19.83 -19.91
C ASP A 262 -30.52 -19.74 -18.58
N THR A 263 -30.51 -20.79 -17.81
CA THR A 263 -31.07 -20.76 -16.45
C THR A 263 -30.27 -19.81 -15.54
N VAL A 264 -30.88 -19.32 -14.48
CA VAL A 264 -30.22 -18.47 -13.49
C VAL A 264 -28.93 -19.14 -12.93
N SER A 265 -28.99 -20.47 -12.75
CA SER A 265 -27.83 -21.24 -12.29
C SER A 265 -26.71 -21.30 -13.33
N GLN A 266 -27.04 -21.49 -14.61
CA GLN A 266 -26.08 -21.47 -15.70
C GLN A 266 -25.40 -20.10 -15.82
N ILE A 267 -26.17 -19.03 -15.73
CA ILE A 267 -25.63 -17.66 -15.71
C ILE A 267 -24.71 -17.45 -14.51
N ALA A 268 -25.11 -17.89 -13.31
CA ALA A 268 -24.29 -17.78 -12.12
C ALA A 268 -22.93 -18.49 -12.26
N TYR A 269 -22.95 -19.74 -12.76
CA TYR A 269 -21.71 -20.49 -13.02
C TYR A 269 -20.85 -19.83 -14.10
N ALA A 270 -21.45 -19.36 -15.18
CA ALA A 270 -20.71 -18.66 -16.24
C ALA A 270 -20.07 -17.34 -15.76
N LEU A 271 -20.64 -16.69 -14.74
CA LEU A 271 -20.12 -15.48 -14.11
C LEU A 271 -19.15 -15.77 -12.95
N GLY A 272 -18.86 -17.05 -12.68
CA GLY A 272 -17.85 -17.46 -11.71
C GLY A 272 -18.36 -17.68 -10.28
N PHE A 273 -19.65 -17.75 -10.07
CA PHE A 273 -20.18 -18.08 -8.75
C PHE A 273 -20.18 -19.59 -8.52
N GLU A 274 -19.59 -20.03 -7.45
CA GLU A 274 -19.62 -21.43 -7.02
C GLU A 274 -21.04 -21.86 -6.62
N TYR A 275 -21.82 -20.94 -6.03
CA TYR A 275 -23.19 -21.19 -5.58
C TYR A 275 -24.15 -20.15 -6.16
N PRO A 276 -25.15 -20.55 -6.97
CA PRO A 276 -26.10 -19.62 -7.60
C PRO A 276 -26.90 -18.74 -6.63
N GLN A 277 -27.04 -19.17 -5.38
CA GLN A 277 -27.71 -18.39 -4.34
C GLN A 277 -26.92 -17.11 -3.97
N TYR A 278 -25.58 -17.13 -4.02
CA TYR A 278 -24.77 -15.93 -3.78
C TYR A 278 -24.91 -14.93 -4.93
N PHE A 279 -24.96 -15.43 -6.16
CA PHE A 279 -25.28 -14.61 -7.33
C PHE A 279 -26.65 -13.94 -7.17
N SER A 280 -27.70 -14.71 -6.89
CA SER A 280 -29.08 -14.21 -6.78
C SER A 280 -29.20 -13.15 -5.67
N ARG A 281 -28.50 -13.36 -4.55
CA ARG A 281 -28.45 -12.40 -3.43
C ARG A 281 -27.73 -11.10 -3.82
N LEU A 282 -26.59 -11.19 -4.50
CA LEU A 282 -25.85 -10.03 -4.99
C LEU A 282 -26.67 -9.27 -6.03
N PHE A 283 -27.26 -9.98 -6.99
CA PHE A 283 -28.08 -9.39 -8.04
C PHE A 283 -29.26 -8.62 -7.44
N LYS A 284 -30.02 -9.23 -6.51
CA LYS A 284 -31.14 -8.57 -5.82
C LYS A 284 -30.66 -7.34 -5.01
N LYS A 285 -29.51 -7.43 -4.33
CA LYS A 285 -28.94 -6.29 -3.59
C LYS A 285 -28.63 -5.11 -4.50
N GLN A 286 -28.13 -5.37 -5.71
CA GLN A 286 -27.69 -4.32 -6.66
C GLN A 286 -28.82 -3.80 -7.56
N THR A 287 -29.87 -4.59 -7.81
CA THR A 287 -30.91 -4.25 -8.77
C THR A 287 -32.29 -4.05 -8.14
N GLY A 288 -32.47 -4.47 -6.89
CA GLY A 288 -33.78 -4.52 -6.22
C GLY A 288 -34.63 -5.73 -6.57
N LEU A 289 -34.33 -6.46 -7.66
CA LEU A 289 -35.09 -7.60 -8.18
C LEU A 289 -34.26 -8.88 -8.13
N THR A 290 -34.92 -10.01 -7.96
CA THR A 290 -34.27 -11.31 -8.20
C THR A 290 -33.99 -11.49 -9.71
N PRO A 291 -33.00 -12.33 -10.10
CA PRO A 291 -32.72 -12.62 -11.50
C PRO A 291 -33.96 -13.11 -12.28
N GLN A 292 -34.83 -13.90 -11.64
CA GLN A 292 -36.08 -14.39 -12.25
C GLN A 292 -37.10 -13.27 -12.45
N GLU A 293 -37.31 -12.42 -11.44
CA GLU A 293 -38.21 -11.26 -11.56
C GLU A 293 -37.72 -10.29 -12.63
N PHE A 294 -36.37 -10.05 -12.69
CA PHE A 294 -35.77 -9.21 -13.72
C PHE A 294 -36.02 -9.75 -15.12
N ARG A 295 -35.82 -11.07 -15.35
CA ARG A 295 -36.08 -11.71 -16.64
C ARG A 295 -37.54 -11.62 -17.04
N ALA A 296 -38.45 -11.73 -16.08
CA ALA A 296 -39.89 -11.66 -16.36
C ALA A 296 -40.38 -10.26 -16.75
N GLN A 297 -39.62 -9.23 -16.46
CA GLN A 297 -39.89 -7.81 -16.77
C GLN A 297 -39.22 -7.32 -18.06
N ALA A 298 -38.24 -8.08 -18.57
CA ALA A 298 -37.47 -7.74 -19.77
C ALA A 298 -38.09 -8.34 -21.03
#